data_510358c502e77e6dd547c81ec9bd6cba
#
_entry.id   510358c502e77e6dd547c81ec9bd6cba
#
_cell.length_a   1.000
_cell.length_b   1.000
_cell.length_c   1.000
_cell.angle_alpha   90.00
_cell.angle_beta   90.00
_cell.angle_gamma   90.00
#
_symmetry.space_group_name_H-M   'P 1'
#
loop_
_entity.id
_entity.type
_entity.pdbx_description
1 polymer ?
#
loop_
_entity_poly.entity_id
_entity_poly.type
_entity_poly.pdbx_seq_one_letter_code
_entity_poly.pdbx_strand_id
1 'polypeptide(L)'
;GLCGSGLIDLVAVLLCLGCIDAGGRLLPPELAPEDLRRHIRPDGQGNGVFYLTEKVYLTAADVRSLQLAKAAVAGGIEVLLRRHGLSACRLDRVCLAGGFGNYIDPKSAMAIGMLPEILPQRLFSLGNTSLAGASMAAIDPNKRCELRSCAEKCQYIELSGLREFTEAFTDHITFDTTED
;
A
#
# COMPACT_ATOMS: atom_id res chain seq x y z
N GLY A 1 8.67 14.12 -10.61
CA GLY A 1 8.85 13.00 -9.67
C GLY A 1 7.64 12.08 -9.68
N LEU A 2 7.77 10.91 -9.07
CA LEU A 2 6.66 9.98 -8.83
C LEU A 2 5.85 10.47 -7.62
N CYS A 3 4.52 10.40 -7.72
CA CYS A 3 3.66 10.53 -6.54
C CYS A 3 3.56 9.17 -5.83
N GLY A 4 3.00 9.15 -4.61
CA GLY A 4 2.91 7.91 -3.84
C GLY A 4 2.12 6.79 -4.52
N SER A 5 0.98 7.11 -5.17
CA SER A 5 0.21 6.12 -5.94
C SER A 5 0.99 5.61 -7.15
N GLY A 6 1.64 6.50 -7.90
CA GLY A 6 2.49 6.09 -9.02
C GLY A 6 3.71 5.25 -8.60
N LEU A 7 4.22 5.41 -7.38
CA LEU A 7 5.26 4.54 -6.83
C LEU A 7 4.73 3.13 -6.59
N ILE A 8 3.52 3.01 -6.04
CA ILE A 8 2.83 1.72 -5.84
C ILE A 8 2.64 1.01 -7.19
N ASP A 9 2.10 1.71 -8.17
CA ASP A 9 1.85 1.16 -9.51
C ASP A 9 3.14 0.70 -10.19
N LEU A 10 4.17 1.54 -10.13
CA LEU A 10 5.46 1.21 -10.74
C LEU A 10 6.09 -0.03 -10.11
N VAL A 11 6.13 -0.12 -8.78
CA VAL A 11 6.71 -1.27 -8.09
C VAL A 11 5.90 -2.53 -8.35
N ALA A 12 4.56 -2.46 -8.37
CA ALA A 12 3.71 -3.59 -8.71
C ALA A 12 4.01 -4.14 -10.12
N VAL A 13 4.15 -3.24 -11.10
CA VAL A 13 4.52 -3.61 -12.47
C VAL A 13 5.92 -4.23 -12.53
N LEU A 14 6.91 -3.63 -11.86
CA LEU A 14 8.29 -4.12 -11.88
C LEU A 14 8.46 -5.47 -11.15
N LEU A 15 7.66 -5.74 -10.12
CA LEU A 15 7.56 -7.07 -9.50
C LEU A 15 6.99 -8.09 -10.48
N CYS A 16 5.86 -7.79 -11.10
CA CYS A 16 5.21 -8.66 -12.09
C CYS A 16 6.12 -8.96 -13.28
N LEU A 17 6.93 -7.98 -13.71
CA LEU A 17 7.88 -8.14 -14.82
C LEU A 17 9.23 -8.76 -14.38
N GLY A 18 9.40 -9.10 -13.13
CA GLY A 18 10.64 -9.69 -12.63
C GLY A 18 11.84 -8.75 -12.67
N CYS A 19 11.62 -7.44 -12.53
CA CYS A 19 12.70 -6.44 -12.37
C CYS A 19 13.04 -6.17 -10.90
N ILE A 20 12.13 -6.50 -10.00
CA ILE A 20 12.31 -6.45 -8.54
C ILE A 20 12.03 -7.84 -8.01
N ASP A 21 12.88 -8.34 -7.11
CA ASP A 21 12.65 -9.61 -6.43
C ASP A 21 11.73 -9.47 -5.19
N ALA A 22 11.32 -10.60 -4.60
CA ALA A 22 10.49 -10.63 -3.40
C ALA A 22 11.12 -9.87 -2.22
N GLY A 23 12.44 -9.81 -2.13
CA GLY A 23 13.17 -9.03 -1.12
C GLY A 23 13.14 -7.52 -1.36
N GLY A 24 12.64 -7.06 -2.51
CA GLY A 24 12.61 -5.65 -2.89
C GLY A 24 13.89 -5.15 -3.57
N ARG A 25 14.76 -6.05 -4.00
CA ARG A 25 15.99 -5.69 -4.71
C ARG A 25 15.69 -5.46 -6.20
N LEU A 26 16.07 -4.30 -6.70
CA LEU A 26 16.13 -4.05 -8.14
C LEU A 26 17.24 -4.92 -8.74
N LEU A 27 16.85 -5.78 -9.68
CA LEU A 27 17.78 -6.69 -10.34
C LEU A 27 18.73 -5.91 -11.24
N PRO A 28 19.99 -6.38 -11.41
CA PRO A 28 20.91 -5.81 -12.37
C PRO A 28 20.44 -6.08 -13.80
N PRO A 29 20.89 -5.28 -14.80
CA PRO A 29 20.40 -5.39 -16.18
C PRO A 29 20.46 -6.79 -16.75
N GLU A 30 21.48 -7.58 -16.40
CA GLU A 30 21.72 -8.93 -16.92
C GLU A 30 20.62 -9.92 -16.52
N LEU A 31 20.01 -9.71 -15.36
CA LEU A 31 18.93 -10.57 -14.82
C LEU A 31 17.53 -10.04 -15.14
N ALA A 32 17.43 -8.81 -15.62
CA ALA A 32 16.15 -8.21 -16.00
C ALA A 32 15.68 -8.67 -17.39
N PRO A 33 14.36 -8.61 -17.69
CA PRO A 33 13.83 -8.83 -19.03
C PRO A 33 14.52 -7.96 -20.09
N GLU A 34 14.77 -8.53 -21.26
CA GLU A 34 15.62 -7.90 -22.30
C GLU A 34 15.14 -6.49 -22.69
N ASP A 35 13.84 -6.33 -22.86
CA ASP A 35 13.22 -5.05 -23.25
C ASP A 35 13.40 -3.94 -22.19
N LEU A 36 13.61 -4.32 -20.92
CA LEU A 36 13.72 -3.40 -19.79
C LEU A 36 15.16 -3.11 -19.37
N ARG A 37 16.14 -3.87 -19.83
CA ARG A 37 17.56 -3.72 -19.49
C ARG A 37 18.07 -2.30 -19.70
N ARG A 38 17.67 -1.66 -20.79
CA ARG A 38 18.05 -0.28 -21.12
C ARG A 38 17.58 0.76 -20.10
N HIS A 39 16.57 0.43 -19.30
CA HIS A 39 16.02 1.29 -18.25
C HIS A 39 16.71 1.11 -16.91
N ILE A 40 17.57 0.10 -16.76
CA ILE A 40 18.26 -0.19 -15.51
C ILE A 40 19.71 0.22 -15.63
N ARG A 41 20.17 1.08 -14.72
CA ARG A 41 21.58 1.51 -14.64
C ARG A 41 22.09 1.25 -13.23
N PRO A 42 23.32 0.79 -13.03
CA PRO A 42 23.87 0.66 -11.68
C PRO A 42 24.09 2.04 -11.06
N ASP A 43 23.82 2.15 -9.76
CA ASP A 43 24.31 3.28 -8.98
C ASP A 43 25.82 3.13 -8.68
N GLY A 44 26.42 4.15 -8.04
CA GLY A 44 27.83 4.09 -7.65
C GLY A 44 28.15 3.01 -6.60
N GLN A 45 27.15 2.29 -6.07
CA GLN A 45 27.25 1.24 -5.06
C GLN A 45 26.91 -0.16 -5.63
N GLY A 46 26.58 -0.24 -6.92
CA GLY A 46 26.22 -1.50 -7.59
C GLY A 46 24.76 -1.92 -7.44
N ASN A 47 23.88 -1.08 -6.88
CA ASN A 47 22.46 -1.36 -6.90
C ASN A 47 21.84 -0.89 -8.22
N GLY A 48 20.76 -1.56 -8.66
CA GLY A 48 19.98 -1.12 -9.81
C GLY A 48 19.22 0.17 -9.53
N VAL A 49 19.15 1.03 -10.53
CA VAL A 49 18.26 2.20 -10.56
C VAL A 49 17.42 2.08 -11.83
N PHE A 50 16.11 2.08 -11.70
CA PHE A 50 15.19 1.99 -12.83
C PHE A 50 14.78 3.38 -13.31
N TYR A 51 15.07 3.71 -14.57
CA TYR A 51 14.78 5.00 -15.19
C TYR A 51 13.51 4.92 -16.06
N LEU A 52 12.45 5.63 -15.66
CA LEU A 52 11.29 5.87 -16.53
C LEU A 52 11.63 6.92 -17.59
N THR A 53 12.33 7.96 -17.16
CA THR A 53 12.88 9.02 -18.02
C THR A 53 14.22 9.45 -17.45
N GLU A 54 14.97 10.29 -18.16
CA GLU A 54 16.25 10.84 -17.66
C GLU A 54 16.13 11.58 -16.30
N LYS A 55 14.92 12.03 -15.93
CA LYS A 55 14.69 12.83 -14.72
C LYS A 55 13.80 12.11 -13.69
N VAL A 56 13.19 11.01 -14.06
CA VAL A 56 12.29 10.24 -13.18
C VAL A 56 12.79 8.81 -13.10
N TYR A 57 13.20 8.40 -11.94
CA TYR A 57 13.80 7.11 -11.68
C TYR A 57 13.36 6.56 -10.32
N LEU A 58 13.54 5.27 -10.14
CA LEU A 58 13.26 4.51 -8.93
C LEU A 58 14.57 3.94 -8.39
N THR A 59 14.84 4.18 -7.12
CA THR A 59 16.02 3.68 -6.42
C THR A 59 15.67 2.53 -5.46
N ALA A 60 16.67 1.78 -5.01
CA ALA A 60 16.50 0.79 -3.96
C ALA A 60 15.97 1.42 -2.64
N ALA A 61 16.35 2.66 -2.35
CA ALA A 61 15.85 3.39 -1.19
C ALA A 61 14.35 3.70 -1.29
N ASP A 62 13.86 4.03 -2.50
CA ASP A 62 12.43 4.27 -2.74
C ASP A 62 11.63 2.98 -2.56
N VAL A 63 12.13 1.85 -3.10
CA VAL A 63 11.52 0.52 -2.92
C VAL A 63 11.47 0.18 -1.43
N ARG A 64 12.59 0.38 -0.69
CA ARG A 64 12.62 0.12 0.75
C ARG A 64 11.62 0.98 1.53
N SER A 65 11.50 2.25 1.18
CA SER A 65 10.51 3.14 1.80
C SER A 65 9.08 2.65 1.56
N LEU A 66 8.79 2.16 0.35
CA LEU A 66 7.49 1.57 0.04
C LEU A 66 7.25 0.26 0.81
N GLN A 67 8.26 -0.61 0.93
CA GLN A 67 8.17 -1.84 1.72
C GLN A 67 7.76 -1.55 3.18
N LEU A 68 8.40 -0.57 3.81
CA LEU A 68 8.07 -0.19 5.19
C LEU A 68 6.66 0.40 5.29
N ALA A 69 6.26 1.25 4.35
CA ALA A 69 4.93 1.83 4.33
C ALA A 69 3.83 0.77 4.12
N LYS A 70 4.02 -0.14 3.15
CA LYS A 70 3.05 -1.21 2.89
C LYS A 70 2.96 -2.19 4.05
N ALA A 71 4.09 -2.53 4.68
CA ALA A 71 4.12 -3.43 5.83
C ALA A 71 3.37 -2.85 7.04
N ALA A 72 3.47 -1.53 7.26
CA ALA A 72 2.71 -0.89 8.33
C ALA A 72 1.20 -0.94 8.09
N VAL A 73 0.76 -0.75 6.84
CA VAL A 73 -0.66 -0.83 6.47
C VAL A 73 -1.16 -2.27 6.58
N ALA A 74 -0.47 -3.22 5.96
CA ALA A 74 -0.85 -4.64 5.96
C ALA A 74 -0.85 -5.23 7.37
N GLY A 75 0.20 -5.00 8.16
CA GLY A 75 0.28 -5.45 9.56
C GLY A 75 -0.81 -4.84 10.43
N GLY A 76 -1.14 -3.55 10.22
CA GLY A 76 -2.27 -2.90 10.91
C GLY A 76 -3.61 -3.56 10.57
N ILE A 77 -3.86 -3.84 9.30
CA ILE A 77 -5.07 -4.55 8.85
C ILE A 77 -5.13 -5.94 9.49
N GLU A 78 -4.03 -6.68 9.49
CA GLU A 78 -3.96 -8.03 10.05
C GLU A 78 -4.26 -8.04 11.56
N VAL A 79 -3.66 -7.13 12.33
CA VAL A 79 -3.93 -7.01 13.77
C VAL A 79 -5.41 -6.69 14.03
N LEU A 80 -6.00 -5.78 13.25
CA LEU A 80 -7.42 -5.44 13.38
C LEU A 80 -8.32 -6.65 13.09
N LEU A 81 -8.04 -7.39 12.02
CA LEU A 81 -8.80 -8.59 11.66
C LEU A 81 -8.69 -9.66 12.74
N ARG A 82 -7.47 -9.96 13.22
CA ARG A 82 -7.23 -10.93 14.29
C ARG A 82 -8.00 -10.59 15.57
N ARG A 83 -7.99 -9.31 15.99
CA ARG A 83 -8.70 -8.85 17.19
C ARG A 83 -10.22 -8.98 17.10
N HIS A 84 -10.75 -8.93 15.88
CA HIS A 84 -12.18 -9.13 15.63
C HIS A 84 -12.56 -10.58 15.27
N GLY A 85 -11.59 -11.51 15.29
CA GLY A 85 -11.82 -12.90 14.90
C GLY A 85 -12.24 -13.07 13.44
N LEU A 86 -11.79 -12.14 12.58
CA LEU A 86 -12.12 -12.09 11.16
C LEU A 86 -10.91 -12.47 10.31
N SER A 87 -11.19 -12.94 9.11
CA SER A 87 -10.20 -13.09 8.03
C SER A 87 -10.61 -12.20 6.84
N ALA A 88 -9.64 -11.84 6.00
CA ALA A 88 -9.88 -10.95 4.86
C ALA A 88 -10.96 -11.48 3.91
N CYS A 89 -11.01 -12.81 3.69
CA CYS A 89 -12.01 -13.45 2.82
C CYS A 89 -13.46 -13.34 3.36
N ARG A 90 -13.64 -13.04 4.65
CA ARG A 90 -14.96 -12.85 5.29
C ARG A 90 -15.43 -11.39 5.28
N LEU A 91 -14.62 -10.47 4.77
CA LEU A 91 -15.01 -9.08 4.65
C LEU A 91 -16.06 -8.91 3.53
N ASP A 92 -17.18 -8.31 3.85
CA ASP A 92 -18.20 -7.97 2.85
C ASP A 92 -17.78 -6.79 1.98
N ARG A 93 -17.07 -5.82 2.57
CA ARG A 93 -16.62 -4.62 1.88
C ARG A 93 -15.28 -4.13 2.44
N VAL A 94 -14.44 -3.64 1.55
CA VAL A 94 -13.27 -2.84 1.87
C VAL A 94 -13.41 -1.48 1.23
N CYS A 95 -13.32 -0.45 2.03
CA CYS A 95 -13.52 0.92 1.59
C CYS A 95 -12.19 1.68 1.64
N LEU A 96 -11.72 2.13 0.49
CA LEU A 96 -10.57 3.04 0.40
C LEU A 96 -11.09 4.47 0.47
N ALA A 97 -10.62 5.23 1.46
CA ALA A 97 -11.03 6.60 1.69
C ALA A 97 -9.83 7.53 1.89
N GLY A 98 -10.06 8.82 1.71
CA GLY A 98 -9.04 9.86 1.85
C GLY A 98 -8.43 10.29 0.53
N GLY A 99 -7.68 11.39 0.56
CA GLY A 99 -7.07 11.97 -0.64
C GLY A 99 -6.11 11.00 -1.34
N PHE A 100 -5.25 10.31 -0.59
CA PHE A 100 -4.32 9.33 -1.13
C PHE A 100 -5.04 8.06 -1.60
N GLY A 101 -5.98 7.53 -0.80
CA GLY A 101 -6.73 6.30 -1.12
C GLY A 101 -7.57 6.41 -2.40
N ASN A 102 -7.94 7.62 -2.80
CA ASN A 102 -8.70 7.84 -4.04
C ASN A 102 -7.87 7.63 -5.32
N TYR A 103 -6.54 7.70 -5.22
CA TYR A 103 -5.62 7.61 -6.36
C TYR A 103 -4.84 6.28 -6.40
N ILE A 104 -4.97 5.44 -5.39
CA ILE A 104 -4.33 4.12 -5.36
C ILE A 104 -5.10 3.19 -6.29
N ASP A 105 -4.39 2.52 -7.20
CA ASP A 105 -4.97 1.37 -7.90
C ASP A 105 -5.02 0.18 -6.93
N PRO A 106 -6.23 -0.35 -6.67
CA PRO A 106 -6.37 -1.47 -5.75
C PRO A 106 -5.63 -2.74 -6.17
N LYS A 107 -5.52 -2.99 -7.49
CA LYS A 107 -4.79 -4.14 -8.01
C LYS A 107 -3.31 -4.03 -7.72
N SER A 108 -2.73 -2.86 -7.96
CA SER A 108 -1.33 -2.57 -7.63
C SER A 108 -1.08 -2.70 -6.12
N ALA A 109 -2.01 -2.20 -5.29
CA ALA A 109 -1.89 -2.29 -3.83
C ALA A 109 -1.99 -3.73 -3.30
N MET A 110 -2.83 -4.56 -3.91
CA MET A 110 -2.88 -6.01 -3.61
C MET A 110 -1.62 -6.72 -4.12
N ALA A 111 -1.16 -6.42 -5.33
CA ALA A 111 0.01 -7.06 -5.92
C ALA A 111 1.31 -6.83 -5.12
N ILE A 112 1.44 -5.69 -4.43
CA ILE A 112 2.57 -5.45 -3.53
C ILE A 112 2.32 -5.94 -2.09
N GLY A 113 1.16 -6.52 -1.79
CA GLY A 113 0.80 -6.98 -0.44
C GLY A 113 0.50 -5.84 0.55
N MET A 114 0.10 -4.65 0.09
CA MET A 114 -0.37 -3.56 0.95
C MET A 114 -1.81 -3.78 1.42
N LEU A 115 -2.65 -4.33 0.55
CA LEU A 115 -4.01 -4.75 0.85
C LEU A 115 -4.10 -6.26 0.76
N PRO A 116 -4.95 -6.91 1.58
CA PRO A 116 -5.21 -8.33 1.44
C PRO A 116 -5.92 -8.61 0.11
N GLU A 117 -5.78 -9.84 -0.39
CA GLU A 117 -6.52 -10.27 -1.58
C GLU A 117 -8.02 -10.23 -1.33
N ILE A 118 -8.70 -9.40 -2.09
CA ILE A 118 -10.14 -9.17 -1.98
C ILE A 118 -10.73 -9.17 -3.39
N LEU A 119 -11.90 -9.81 -3.51
CA LEU A 119 -12.63 -9.79 -4.77
C LEU A 119 -12.94 -8.34 -5.18
N PRO A 120 -12.70 -7.95 -6.45
CA PRO A 120 -12.86 -6.56 -6.92
C PRO A 120 -14.24 -5.96 -6.61
N GLN A 121 -15.30 -6.77 -6.63
CA GLN A 121 -16.67 -6.34 -6.31
C GLN A 121 -16.89 -5.98 -4.84
N ARG A 122 -15.97 -6.31 -3.94
CA ARG A 122 -16.02 -5.97 -2.52
C ARG A 122 -15.18 -4.74 -2.17
N LEU A 123 -14.50 -4.14 -3.15
CA LEU A 123 -13.60 -3.02 -2.96
C LEU A 123 -14.24 -1.75 -3.50
N PHE A 124 -14.32 -0.71 -2.66
CA PHE A 124 -15.00 0.54 -2.95
C PHE A 124 -14.06 1.73 -2.70
N SER A 125 -13.90 2.61 -3.68
CA SER A 125 -13.27 3.91 -3.46
C SER A 125 -14.33 4.92 -3.06
N LEU A 126 -14.17 5.53 -1.88
CA LEU A 126 -15.10 6.50 -1.32
C LEU A 126 -14.66 7.96 -1.48
N GLY A 127 -13.52 8.20 -2.10
CA GLY A 127 -12.97 9.53 -2.25
C GLY A 127 -12.55 10.18 -0.93
N ASN A 128 -12.55 11.50 -0.87
CA ASN A 128 -12.15 12.25 0.33
C ASN A 128 -13.32 12.35 1.34
N THR A 129 -13.53 11.29 2.10
CA THR A 129 -14.60 11.21 3.10
C THR A 129 -14.42 12.19 4.26
N SER A 130 -13.17 12.56 4.60
CA SER A 130 -12.90 13.57 5.63
C SER A 130 -13.44 14.93 5.22
N LEU A 131 -13.21 15.34 3.97
CA LEU A 131 -13.76 16.59 3.44
C LEU A 131 -15.29 16.53 3.36
N ALA A 132 -15.85 15.41 2.90
CA ALA A 132 -17.31 15.22 2.84
C ALA A 132 -17.95 15.33 4.23
N GLY A 133 -17.39 14.64 5.23
CA GLY A 133 -17.89 14.70 6.62
C GLY A 133 -17.76 16.11 7.22
N ALA A 134 -16.65 16.79 7.00
CA ALA A 134 -16.45 18.17 7.45
C ALA A 134 -17.48 19.13 6.81
N SER A 135 -17.75 18.98 5.51
CA SER A 135 -18.74 19.79 4.79
C SER A 135 -20.15 19.54 5.34
N MET A 136 -20.53 18.28 5.57
CA MET A 136 -21.81 17.95 6.18
C MET A 136 -21.97 18.57 7.57
N ALA A 137 -20.93 18.46 8.42
CA ALA A 137 -20.94 19.05 9.76
C ALA A 137 -21.00 20.59 9.77
N ALA A 138 -20.45 21.24 8.75
CA ALA A 138 -20.50 22.69 8.62
C ALA A 138 -21.90 23.21 8.26
N ILE A 139 -22.62 22.45 7.44
CA ILE A 139 -23.93 22.87 6.89
C ILE A 139 -25.10 22.47 7.82
N ASP A 140 -25.03 21.28 8.45
CA ASP A 140 -26.11 20.69 9.22
C ASP A 140 -25.67 20.37 10.66
N PRO A 141 -26.28 21.08 11.68
CA PRO A 141 -26.01 20.80 13.09
C PRO A 141 -26.33 19.35 13.49
N ASN A 142 -27.37 18.73 12.91
CA ASN A 142 -27.73 17.34 13.22
C ASN A 142 -26.59 16.39 12.76
N LYS A 143 -26.03 16.63 11.58
CA LYS A 143 -24.88 15.85 11.10
C LYS A 143 -23.65 16.01 11.99
N ARG A 144 -23.47 17.17 12.60
CA ARG A 144 -22.41 17.37 13.59
C ARG A 144 -22.60 16.50 14.83
N CYS A 145 -23.86 16.39 15.30
CA CYS A 145 -24.22 15.52 16.44
C CYS A 145 -24.02 14.04 16.08
N GLU A 146 -24.44 13.61 14.88
CA GLU A 146 -24.22 12.24 14.39
C GLU A 146 -22.73 11.89 14.34
N LEU A 147 -21.90 12.77 13.77
CA LEU A 147 -20.44 12.56 13.69
C LEU A 147 -19.79 12.46 15.07
N ARG A 148 -20.22 13.29 16.03
CA ARG A 148 -19.76 13.18 17.42
C ARG A 148 -20.12 11.83 18.03
N SER A 149 -21.37 11.40 17.87
CA SER A 149 -21.82 10.08 18.35
C SER A 149 -21.07 8.92 17.69
N CYS A 150 -20.70 9.04 16.40
CA CYS A 150 -19.85 8.06 15.75
C CYS A 150 -18.46 8.03 16.37
N ALA A 151 -17.84 9.20 16.61
CA ALA A 151 -16.50 9.29 17.20
C ALA A 151 -16.47 8.68 18.62
N GLU A 152 -17.51 8.87 19.43
CA GLU A 152 -17.63 8.30 20.77
C GLU A 152 -17.71 6.77 20.78
N LYS A 153 -18.12 6.15 19.68
CA LYS A 153 -18.19 4.69 19.52
C LYS A 153 -16.88 4.09 19.00
N CYS A 154 -15.95 4.91 18.50
CA CYS A 154 -14.67 4.43 17.98
C CYS A 154 -13.78 3.99 19.13
N GLN A 155 -13.14 2.83 18.97
CA GLN A 155 -12.10 2.36 19.87
C GLN A 155 -10.74 2.61 19.22
N TYR A 156 -9.87 3.29 19.94
CA TYR A 156 -8.48 3.48 19.52
C TYR A 156 -7.66 2.25 19.89
N ILE A 157 -6.87 1.77 18.94
CA ILE A 157 -5.91 0.71 19.14
C ILE A 157 -4.52 1.28 18.86
N GLU A 158 -3.70 1.44 19.90
CA GLU A 158 -2.30 1.82 19.75
C GLU A 158 -1.52 0.62 19.21
N LEU A 159 -1.01 0.75 17.99
CA LEU A 159 -0.23 -0.30 17.34
C LEU A 159 1.24 -0.28 17.75
N SER A 160 1.77 0.92 18.04
CA SER A 160 3.17 1.06 18.46
C SER A 160 3.39 0.35 19.80
N GLY A 161 4.41 -0.49 19.85
CA GLY A 161 4.71 -1.30 21.05
C GLY A 161 3.89 -2.58 21.20
N LEU A 162 2.93 -2.87 20.32
CA LEU A 162 2.29 -4.18 20.31
C LEU A 162 3.19 -5.21 19.64
N ARG A 163 3.48 -6.30 20.37
CA ARG A 163 4.27 -7.40 19.82
C ARG A 163 3.63 -8.01 18.58
N GLU A 164 2.30 -8.23 18.60
CA GLU A 164 1.56 -8.76 17.47
C GLU A 164 1.66 -7.87 16.22
N PHE A 165 1.75 -6.55 16.39
CA PHE A 165 1.96 -5.63 15.27
C PHE A 165 3.41 -5.69 14.76
N THR A 166 4.39 -5.77 15.66
CA THR A 166 5.80 -5.89 15.26
C THR A 166 6.05 -7.17 14.46
N GLU A 167 5.45 -8.28 14.88
CA GLU A 167 5.51 -9.57 14.17
C GLU A 167 4.86 -9.43 12.79
N ALA A 168 3.60 -9.00 12.72
CA ALA A 168 2.89 -8.81 11.45
C ALA A 168 3.60 -7.80 10.52
N PHE A 169 4.11 -6.68 11.05
CA PHE A 169 4.89 -5.72 10.28
C PHE A 169 6.13 -6.37 9.65
N THR A 170 6.85 -7.19 10.41
CA THR A 170 8.06 -7.86 9.92
C THR A 170 7.74 -8.87 8.82
N ASP A 171 6.66 -9.64 9.00
CA ASP A 171 6.20 -10.64 8.02
C ASP A 171 5.79 -9.99 6.69
N HIS A 172 5.24 -8.77 6.76
CA HIS A 172 4.81 -8.03 5.58
C HIS A 172 5.89 -7.14 4.95
N ILE A 173 7.16 -7.15 5.35
CA ILE A 173 8.21 -6.32 4.74
C ILE A 173 8.52 -6.77 3.31
N THR A 174 8.65 -8.07 3.08
CA THR A 174 8.90 -8.62 1.74
C THR A 174 7.66 -8.49 0.86
N PHE A 175 7.86 -8.51 -0.44
CA PHE A 175 6.75 -8.64 -1.38
C PHE A 175 6.38 -10.12 -1.50
N ASP A 176 5.09 -10.43 -1.37
CA ASP A 176 4.60 -11.78 -1.65
C ASP A 176 4.61 -11.95 -3.18
N THR A 177 5.58 -12.70 -3.66
CA THR A 177 5.50 -13.21 -5.03
C THR A 177 4.73 -14.52 -4.95
N THR A 178 3.48 -14.53 -5.39
CA THR A 178 2.80 -15.79 -5.69
C THR A 178 3.64 -16.49 -6.75
N GLU A 179 4.34 -17.55 -6.34
CA GLU A 179 4.90 -18.51 -7.30
C GLU A 179 3.69 -19.16 -8.01
N ASP A 180 3.45 -18.80 -9.29
CA ASP A 180 2.57 -19.53 -10.18
C ASP A 180 3.21 -20.88 -10.60
#